data_4ba56e7b5d247fb1091ff55864feac77
#
_entry.id   4ba56e7b5d247fb1091ff55864feac77
#
_cell.length_a   1.000
_cell.length_b   1.000
_cell.length_c   1.000
_cell.angle_alpha   90.00
_cell.angle_beta   90.00
_cell.angle_gamma   90.00
#
_symmetry.space_group_name_H-M   'P 1'
#
loop_
_entity.id
_entity.type
_entity.pdbx_description
1 polymer ?
#
loop_
_entity_poly.entity_id
_entity_poly.type
_entity_poly.pdbx_seq_one_letter_code
_entity_poly.pdbx_strand_id
1 'polypeptide(L)'
;EILKEAGVKTHYVSADLDNVTMEVLPATVFGHGLEVICRLKATGSFIRRYGEYIEDGTPIEGGYVETTFKNDALGDPLVTKDGLVVLGIMTAEMYDSMKAQTLQITKIVAAELAKLGLDLYDIKFEFGYNKDEVILIDEIASGNMRVYKDGKYVDPVTLTKIING
;
A
#
# COMPACT_ATOMS: atom_id res chain seq x y z
N GLU A 1 4.88 -9.97 -11.91
CA GLU A 1 5.86 -9.71 -12.99
C GLU A 1 6.31 -8.23 -13.00
N ILE A 2 5.41 -7.26 -13.20
CA ILE A 2 5.73 -5.82 -13.28
C ILE A 2 6.61 -5.33 -12.10
N LEU A 3 6.26 -5.69 -10.88
CA LEU A 3 7.05 -5.32 -9.69
C LEU A 3 8.43 -5.99 -9.68
N LYS A 4 8.52 -7.25 -10.13
CA LYS A 4 9.78 -7.99 -10.24
C LYS A 4 10.71 -7.35 -11.27
N GLU A 5 10.18 -6.98 -12.43
CA GLU A 5 10.94 -6.26 -13.48
C GLU A 5 11.43 -4.89 -13.00
N ALA A 6 10.65 -4.23 -12.13
CA ALA A 6 11.03 -2.97 -11.51
C ALA A 6 12.00 -3.12 -10.32
N GLY A 7 12.44 -4.34 -10.01
CA GLY A 7 13.37 -4.63 -8.91
C GLY A 7 12.75 -4.49 -7.51
N VAL A 8 11.41 -4.49 -7.40
CA VAL A 8 10.72 -4.46 -6.12
C VAL A 8 10.82 -5.82 -5.45
N LYS A 9 11.18 -5.81 -4.18
CA LYS A 9 11.30 -7.02 -3.36
C LYS A 9 9.94 -7.41 -2.78
N THR A 10 9.49 -8.60 -3.15
CA THR A 10 8.22 -9.15 -2.68
C THR A 10 8.43 -10.54 -2.11
N HIS A 11 7.49 -11.02 -1.30
CA HIS A 11 7.52 -12.42 -0.85
C HIS A 11 7.08 -13.40 -1.93
N TYR A 12 6.47 -12.95 -3.01
CA TYR A 12 5.95 -13.80 -4.08
C TYR A 12 7.08 -14.50 -4.85
N VAL A 13 6.97 -15.81 -5.01
CA VAL A 13 7.87 -16.65 -5.81
C VAL A 13 7.16 -17.12 -7.06
N SER A 14 6.07 -17.87 -6.91
CA SER A 14 5.30 -18.45 -8.00
C SER A 14 3.85 -18.71 -7.59
N ALA A 15 2.97 -18.91 -8.58
CA ALA A 15 1.60 -19.35 -8.35
C ALA A 15 1.25 -20.50 -9.31
N ASP A 16 0.50 -21.46 -8.80
CA ASP A 16 -0.13 -22.54 -9.55
C ASP A 16 -1.64 -22.28 -9.56
N LEU A 17 -2.14 -21.81 -10.69
CA LEU A 17 -3.55 -21.43 -10.83
C LEU A 17 -4.47 -22.67 -10.89
N ASP A 18 -3.98 -23.82 -11.35
CA ASP A 18 -4.76 -25.04 -11.45
C ASP A 18 -5.04 -25.61 -10.05
N ASN A 19 -4.06 -25.55 -9.16
CA ASN A 19 -4.17 -26.01 -7.77
C ASN A 19 -4.53 -24.90 -6.77
N VAL A 20 -4.68 -23.65 -7.24
CA VAL A 20 -5.00 -22.48 -6.40
C VAL A 20 -4.01 -22.34 -5.24
N THR A 21 -2.73 -22.49 -5.53
CA THR A 21 -1.64 -22.36 -4.55
C THR A 21 -0.64 -21.29 -4.94
N MET A 22 0.06 -20.74 -3.96
CA MET A 22 1.11 -19.77 -4.17
C MET A 22 2.33 -20.12 -3.31
N GLU A 23 3.50 -20.08 -3.90
CA GLU A 23 4.77 -20.19 -3.19
C GLU A 23 5.27 -18.79 -2.83
N VAL A 24 5.65 -18.61 -1.57
CA VAL A 24 6.14 -17.35 -1.06
C VAL A 24 7.40 -17.53 -0.23
N LEU A 25 8.24 -16.51 -0.18
CA LEU A 25 9.35 -16.43 0.77
C LEU A 25 8.78 -16.26 2.19
N PRO A 26 9.38 -16.90 3.20
CA PRO A 26 9.02 -16.65 4.58
C PRO A 26 9.24 -15.18 4.92
N ALA A 27 8.28 -14.58 5.61
CA ALA A 27 8.37 -13.20 6.06
C ALA A 27 7.87 -13.09 7.50
N THR A 28 8.52 -12.25 8.29
CA THR A 28 8.05 -11.86 9.62
C THR A 28 7.36 -10.52 9.51
N VAL A 29 6.16 -10.40 10.07
CA VAL A 29 5.44 -9.13 10.11
C VAL A 29 6.04 -8.20 11.17
N PHE A 30 5.91 -6.90 10.97
CA PHE A 30 6.31 -5.90 11.96
C PHE A 30 5.25 -5.83 13.08
N GLY A 31 5.66 -6.14 14.33
CA GLY A 31 4.76 -6.18 15.48
C GLY A 31 3.60 -7.18 15.27
N HIS A 32 2.37 -6.69 15.34
CA HIS A 32 1.15 -7.46 15.03
C HIS A 32 0.58 -7.18 13.64
N GLY A 33 1.35 -6.52 12.80
CA GLY A 33 0.99 -6.06 11.46
C GLY A 33 0.87 -4.53 11.39
N LEU A 34 1.35 -3.99 10.28
CA LEU A 34 1.25 -2.57 9.94
C LEU A 34 0.53 -2.44 8.60
N GLU A 35 -0.33 -1.45 8.53
CA GLU A 35 -0.84 -0.95 7.26
C GLU A 35 0.02 0.24 6.82
N VAL A 36 0.48 0.21 5.59
CA VAL A 36 1.29 1.28 5.00
C VAL A 36 0.52 1.88 3.84
N ILE A 37 0.07 3.11 4.02
CA ILE A 37 -0.83 3.77 3.08
C ILE A 37 -0.07 4.85 2.34
N CYS A 38 -0.11 4.81 1.01
CA CYS A 38 0.37 5.92 0.18
C CYS A 38 -0.81 6.68 -0.44
N ARG A 39 -0.80 7.99 -0.26
CA ARG A 39 -1.84 8.89 -0.78
C ARG A 39 -1.26 9.80 -1.84
N LEU A 40 -1.80 9.69 -3.05
CA LEU A 40 -1.55 10.61 -4.16
C LEU A 40 -2.55 11.76 -4.18
N LYS A 41 -3.71 11.54 -3.55
CA LYS A 41 -4.73 12.57 -3.32
C LYS A 41 -5.31 12.44 -1.92
N ALA A 42 -5.72 13.56 -1.35
CA ALA A 42 -6.36 13.61 -0.05
C ALA A 42 -7.72 12.90 -0.12
N THR A 43 -7.92 11.83 0.67
CA THR A 43 -9.18 11.09 0.69
C THR A 43 -9.31 10.19 1.93
N GLY A 44 -10.50 9.65 2.15
CA GLY A 44 -10.77 8.64 3.16
C GLY A 44 -10.44 9.09 4.59
N SER A 45 -9.69 8.27 5.34
CA SER A 45 -9.33 8.59 6.72
C SER A 45 -8.43 9.82 6.85
N PHE A 46 -7.70 10.19 5.81
CA PHE A 46 -6.92 11.43 5.77
C PHE A 46 -7.84 12.65 5.87
N ILE A 47 -8.91 12.69 5.09
CA ILE A 47 -9.90 13.78 5.15
C ILE A 47 -10.66 13.80 6.48
N ARG A 48 -10.98 12.62 7.06
CA ARG A 48 -11.59 12.58 8.40
C ARG A 48 -10.72 13.23 9.48
N ARG A 49 -9.37 13.16 9.32
CA ARG A 49 -8.43 13.75 10.28
C ARG A 49 -8.05 15.21 9.96
N TYR A 50 -7.95 15.52 8.67
CA TYR A 50 -7.31 16.76 8.21
C TYR A 50 -8.19 17.61 7.28
N GLY A 51 -9.48 17.32 7.15
CA GLY A 51 -10.39 18.02 6.23
C GLY A 51 -10.61 19.51 6.55
N GLU A 52 -10.21 19.97 7.74
CA GLU A 52 -10.17 21.41 8.05
C GLU A 52 -9.00 22.14 7.33
N TYR A 53 -7.99 21.40 6.86
CA TYR A 53 -6.77 21.95 6.27
C TYR A 53 -6.63 21.67 4.78
N ILE A 54 -7.35 20.69 4.25
CA ILE A 54 -7.23 20.24 2.86
C ILE A 54 -8.56 19.70 2.35
N GLU A 55 -8.91 20.02 1.12
CA GLU A 55 -10.13 19.51 0.48
C GLU A 55 -9.96 18.07 -0.05
N ASP A 56 -11.06 17.31 -0.05
CA ASP A 56 -11.09 15.96 -0.62
C ASP A 56 -10.74 15.96 -2.11
N GLY A 57 -9.93 15.03 -2.54
CA GLY A 57 -9.43 14.94 -3.91
C GLY A 57 -8.26 15.85 -4.25
N THR A 58 -7.80 16.72 -3.31
CA THR A 58 -6.62 17.57 -3.55
C THR A 58 -5.39 16.72 -3.80
N PRO A 59 -4.64 16.96 -4.90
CA PRO A 59 -3.39 16.24 -5.17
C PRO A 59 -2.34 16.46 -4.08
N ILE A 60 -1.62 15.39 -3.74
CA ILE A 60 -0.49 15.41 -2.82
C ILE A 60 0.77 15.11 -3.63
N GLU A 61 1.52 16.16 -3.95
CA GLU A 61 2.70 16.07 -4.79
C GLU A 61 3.76 15.14 -4.18
N GLY A 62 4.28 14.22 -4.98
CA GLY A 62 5.27 13.23 -4.54
C GLY A 62 4.69 12.05 -3.74
N GLY A 63 3.44 12.14 -3.32
CA GLY A 63 2.77 11.16 -2.47
C GLY A 63 3.10 11.31 -0.99
N TYR A 64 2.13 11.00 -0.13
CA TYR A 64 2.25 11.00 1.31
C TYR A 64 2.13 9.58 1.85
N VAL A 65 3.11 9.12 2.61
CA VAL A 65 3.12 7.79 3.23
C VAL A 65 2.85 7.91 4.72
N GLU A 66 1.85 7.19 5.18
CA GLU A 66 1.53 7.04 6.60
C GLU A 66 1.45 5.56 6.99
N THR A 67 1.65 5.28 8.27
CA THR A 67 1.57 3.93 8.84
C THR A 67 0.54 3.90 9.96
N THR A 68 -0.23 2.82 10.01
CA THR A 68 -1.15 2.52 11.11
C THR A 68 -0.86 1.13 11.67
N PHE A 69 -1.17 0.94 12.95
CA PHE A 69 -1.27 -0.42 13.49
C PHE A 69 -2.54 -1.08 12.94
N LYS A 70 -2.44 -2.36 12.64
CA LYS A 70 -3.59 -3.19 12.27
C LYS A 70 -4.36 -3.59 13.53
N ASN A 71 -5.23 -2.70 14.00
CA ASN A 71 -5.98 -2.86 15.24
C ASN A 71 -7.36 -2.20 15.14
N ASP A 72 -8.33 -2.93 14.61
CA ASP A 72 -9.71 -2.47 14.42
C ASP A 72 -10.35 -1.95 15.71
N ALA A 73 -10.04 -2.58 16.86
CA ALA A 73 -10.60 -2.18 18.14
C ALA A 73 -10.17 -0.77 18.58
N LEU A 74 -9.02 -0.31 18.11
CA LEU A 74 -8.50 1.04 18.35
C LEU A 74 -8.67 1.97 17.12
N GLY A 75 -9.34 1.51 16.05
CA GLY A 75 -9.56 2.27 14.83
C GLY A 75 -8.29 2.50 14.02
N ASP A 76 -7.39 1.51 13.99
CA ASP A 76 -6.11 1.53 13.24
C ASP A 76 -5.30 2.81 13.49
N PRO A 77 -4.79 2.99 14.72
CA PRO A 77 -4.16 4.23 15.10
C PRO A 77 -2.88 4.50 14.32
N LEU A 78 -2.68 5.77 13.94
CA LEU A 78 -1.45 6.22 13.31
C LEU A 78 -0.25 5.99 14.22
N VAL A 79 0.85 5.57 13.62
CA VAL A 79 2.12 5.45 14.29
C VAL A 79 3.23 6.11 13.48
N THR A 80 4.08 6.87 14.14
CA THR A 80 5.22 7.55 13.52
C THR A 80 6.43 6.63 13.43
N LYS A 81 7.40 6.98 12.56
CA LYS A 81 8.71 6.33 12.50
C LYS A 81 9.35 6.23 13.90
N ASP A 82 9.38 7.35 14.63
CA ASP A 82 10.00 7.38 15.96
C ASP A 82 9.26 6.47 16.94
N GLY A 83 7.93 6.41 16.86
CA GLY A 83 7.13 5.50 17.66
C GLY A 83 7.46 4.04 17.38
N LEU A 84 7.58 3.63 16.12
CA LEU A 84 7.94 2.26 15.72
C LEU A 84 9.35 1.88 16.22
N VAL A 85 10.30 2.80 16.17
CA VAL A 85 11.67 2.59 16.66
C VAL A 85 11.69 2.47 18.20
N VAL A 86 11.03 3.37 18.90
CA VAL A 86 10.96 3.35 20.39
C VAL A 86 10.29 2.07 20.91
N LEU A 87 9.27 1.58 20.18
CA LEU A 87 8.58 0.32 20.50
C LEU A 87 9.40 -0.93 20.13
N GLY A 88 10.55 -0.78 19.47
CA GLY A 88 11.38 -1.90 19.02
C GLY A 88 10.73 -2.75 17.92
N ILE A 89 9.77 -2.19 17.17
CA ILE A 89 9.05 -2.90 16.11
C ILE A 89 9.88 -2.96 14.84
N MET A 90 10.61 -1.89 14.51
CA MET A 90 11.55 -1.84 13.38
C MET A 90 12.68 -0.85 13.63
N THR A 91 13.73 -0.94 12.83
CA THR A 91 14.78 0.08 12.83
C THR A 91 14.41 1.27 11.97
N ALA A 92 15.12 2.38 12.15
CA ALA A 92 14.94 3.59 11.33
C ALA A 92 15.19 3.31 9.84
N GLU A 93 16.21 2.49 9.54
CA GLU A 93 16.59 2.11 8.18
C GLU A 93 15.52 1.22 7.53
N MET A 94 14.93 0.29 8.29
CA MET A 94 13.80 -0.53 7.80
C MET A 94 12.60 0.34 7.45
N TYR A 95 12.28 1.34 8.27
CA TYR A 95 11.19 2.29 7.98
C TYR A 95 11.48 3.08 6.70
N ASP A 96 12.68 3.61 6.54
CA ASP A 96 13.06 4.38 5.37
C ASP A 96 13.01 3.53 4.09
N SER A 97 13.47 2.28 4.17
CA SER A 97 13.35 1.31 3.09
C SER A 97 11.89 1.00 2.74
N MET A 98 11.04 0.73 3.74
CA MET A 98 9.61 0.50 3.57
C MET A 98 8.92 1.69 2.90
N LYS A 99 9.21 2.90 3.36
CA LYS A 99 8.64 4.13 2.79
C LYS A 99 9.07 4.34 1.34
N ALA A 100 10.35 4.12 1.03
CA ALA A 100 10.86 4.25 -0.34
C ALA A 100 10.21 3.23 -1.29
N GLN A 101 10.09 1.97 -0.86
CA GLN A 101 9.40 0.93 -1.62
C GLN A 101 7.93 1.26 -1.82
N THR A 102 7.23 1.75 -0.79
CA THR A 102 5.83 2.18 -0.87
C THR A 102 5.63 3.22 -1.97
N LEU A 103 6.45 4.27 -2.00
CA LEU A 103 6.40 5.31 -3.04
C LEU A 103 6.70 4.75 -4.44
N GLN A 104 7.68 3.86 -4.55
CA GLN A 104 8.03 3.22 -5.83
C GLN A 104 6.86 2.37 -6.35
N ILE A 105 6.32 1.48 -5.52
CA ILE A 105 5.22 0.58 -5.89
C ILE A 105 3.97 1.39 -6.26
N THR A 106 3.64 2.42 -5.49
CA THR A 106 2.49 3.29 -5.77
C THR A 106 2.61 3.96 -7.14
N LYS A 107 3.80 4.44 -7.52
CA LYS A 107 4.03 5.02 -8.86
C LYS A 107 3.83 4.00 -9.97
N ILE A 108 4.29 2.77 -9.76
CA ILE A 108 4.11 1.68 -10.74
C ILE A 108 2.62 1.37 -10.89
N VAL A 109 1.90 1.16 -9.79
CA VAL A 109 0.46 0.86 -9.81
C VAL A 109 -0.33 2.01 -10.46
N ALA A 110 -0.03 3.25 -10.10
CA ALA A 110 -0.68 4.43 -10.69
C ALA A 110 -0.45 4.50 -12.21
N ALA A 111 0.76 4.20 -12.67
CA ALA A 111 1.09 4.18 -14.10
C ALA A 111 0.32 3.08 -14.87
N GLU A 112 0.19 1.90 -14.28
CA GLU A 112 -0.61 0.80 -14.89
C GLU A 112 -2.10 1.15 -14.95
N LEU A 113 -2.66 1.69 -13.87
CA LEU A 113 -4.06 2.12 -13.83
C LEU A 113 -4.34 3.26 -14.82
N ALA A 114 -3.41 4.18 -14.98
CA ALA A 114 -3.54 5.30 -15.92
C ALA A 114 -3.66 4.83 -17.38
N LYS A 115 -3.05 3.70 -17.77
CA LYS A 115 -3.23 3.10 -19.10
C LYS A 115 -4.68 2.70 -19.39
N LEU A 116 -5.47 2.46 -18.33
CA LEU A 116 -6.89 2.12 -18.39
C LEU A 116 -7.81 3.34 -18.19
N GLY A 117 -7.23 4.54 -18.14
CA GLY A 117 -7.97 5.78 -17.87
C GLY A 117 -8.46 5.89 -16.41
N LEU A 118 -7.75 5.22 -15.49
CA LEU A 118 -8.05 5.19 -14.06
C LEU A 118 -7.07 6.06 -13.29
N ASP A 119 -7.57 6.73 -12.26
CA ASP A 119 -6.82 7.65 -11.40
C ASP A 119 -6.73 7.09 -9.98
N LEU A 120 -5.52 6.73 -9.55
CA LEU A 120 -5.26 6.21 -8.21
C LEU A 120 -5.20 7.35 -7.20
N TYR A 121 -6.08 7.33 -6.18
CA TYR A 121 -6.07 8.31 -5.11
C TYR A 121 -5.21 7.87 -3.93
N ASP A 122 -5.42 6.65 -3.45
CA ASP A 122 -4.58 6.05 -2.42
C ASP A 122 -4.53 4.53 -2.55
N ILE A 123 -3.53 3.93 -1.89
CA ILE A 123 -3.35 2.49 -1.85
C ILE A 123 -2.71 2.08 -0.53
N LYS A 124 -3.14 0.94 0.00
CA LYS A 124 -2.63 0.29 1.20
C LYS A 124 -1.77 -0.91 0.85
N PHE A 125 -0.65 -1.04 1.53
CA PHE A 125 0.27 -2.18 1.45
C PHE A 125 0.52 -2.77 2.84
N GLU A 126 0.97 -4.02 2.85
CA GLU A 126 1.55 -4.66 4.01
C GLU A 126 3.01 -5.06 3.71
N PHE A 127 3.87 -4.85 4.69
CA PHE A 127 5.29 -5.21 4.60
C PHE A 127 5.68 -6.14 5.74
N GLY A 128 6.60 -7.01 5.45
CA GLY A 128 7.32 -7.81 6.40
C GLY A 128 8.81 -7.72 6.15
N TYR A 129 9.57 -8.56 6.82
CA TYR A 129 11.00 -8.69 6.58
C TYR A 129 11.42 -10.15 6.55
N ASN A 130 12.45 -10.43 5.74
CA ASN A 130 13.16 -11.70 5.70
C ASN A 130 14.61 -11.41 6.02
N LYS A 131 15.13 -11.99 7.11
CA LYS A 131 16.39 -11.56 7.73
C LYS A 131 16.30 -10.06 8.05
N ASP A 132 17.14 -9.23 7.44
CA ASP A 132 17.15 -7.77 7.65
C ASP A 132 16.56 -7.00 6.45
N GLU A 133 15.98 -7.70 5.47
CA GLU A 133 15.45 -7.10 4.26
C GLU A 133 13.95 -6.92 4.32
N VAL A 134 13.50 -5.67 4.15
CA VAL A 134 12.08 -5.33 4.06
C VAL A 134 11.54 -5.76 2.70
N ILE A 135 10.45 -6.52 2.71
CA ILE A 135 9.78 -7.03 1.51
C ILE A 135 8.29 -6.76 1.55
N LEU A 136 7.70 -6.51 0.39
CA LEU A 136 6.25 -6.42 0.24
C LEU A 136 5.65 -7.81 0.48
N ILE A 137 4.64 -7.85 1.33
CA ILE A 137 3.81 -9.04 1.58
C ILE A 137 2.35 -8.69 1.25
N ASP A 138 1.46 -9.68 1.37
CA ASP A 138 0.04 -9.52 1.06
C ASP A 138 -0.21 -9.22 -0.43
N GLU A 139 -1.46 -9.01 -0.82
CA GLU A 139 -1.81 -8.76 -2.21
C GLU A 139 -1.89 -7.25 -2.54
N ILE A 140 -1.73 -6.94 -3.83
CA ILE A 140 -2.14 -5.67 -4.41
C ILE A 140 -3.45 -5.92 -5.14
N ALA A 141 -4.56 -5.60 -4.49
CA ALA A 141 -5.90 -5.87 -4.98
C ALA A 141 -6.77 -4.62 -5.01
N SER A 142 -7.86 -4.69 -5.76
CA SER A 142 -8.84 -3.59 -5.89
C SER A 142 -9.42 -3.15 -4.54
N GLY A 143 -9.50 -4.04 -3.55
CA GLY A 143 -9.95 -3.74 -2.20
C GLY A 143 -8.98 -2.91 -1.37
N ASN A 144 -7.71 -2.85 -1.78
CA ASN A 144 -6.65 -2.14 -1.06
C ASN A 144 -6.40 -0.73 -1.58
N MET A 145 -7.19 -0.25 -2.55
CA MET A 145 -6.99 1.05 -3.18
C MET A 145 -8.29 1.80 -3.44
N ARG A 146 -8.20 3.12 -3.52
CA ARG A 146 -9.26 3.98 -4.03
C ARG A 146 -8.89 4.49 -5.40
N VAL A 147 -9.72 4.13 -6.37
CA VAL A 147 -9.52 4.47 -7.78
C VAL A 147 -10.73 5.23 -8.29
N TYR A 148 -10.48 6.20 -9.15
CA TYR A 148 -11.52 7.03 -9.75
C TYR A 148 -11.40 6.99 -11.26
N LYS A 149 -12.53 7.15 -11.95
CA LYS A 149 -12.61 7.33 -13.40
C LYS A 149 -13.48 8.56 -13.68
N ASP A 150 -12.95 9.52 -14.41
CA ASP A 150 -13.64 10.78 -14.72
C ASP A 150 -14.23 11.47 -13.46
N GLY A 151 -13.45 11.46 -12.37
CA GLY A 151 -13.82 12.04 -11.08
C GLY A 151 -14.86 11.26 -10.27
N LYS A 152 -15.23 10.04 -10.71
CA LYS A 152 -16.18 9.17 -9.99
C LYS A 152 -15.45 7.98 -9.39
N TYR A 153 -15.76 7.66 -8.12
CA TYR A 153 -15.24 6.49 -7.44
C TYR A 153 -15.62 5.20 -8.18
N VAL A 154 -14.65 4.32 -8.35
CA VAL A 154 -14.82 2.99 -8.92
C VAL A 154 -14.77 1.97 -7.79
N ASP A 155 -15.86 1.24 -7.56
CA ASP A 155 -15.90 0.22 -6.53
C ASP A 155 -14.98 -0.97 -6.85
N PRO A 156 -14.50 -1.72 -5.82
CA PRO A 156 -13.52 -2.78 -6.03
C PRO A 156 -13.95 -3.88 -7.01
N VAL A 157 -15.23 -4.22 -7.06
CA VAL A 157 -15.73 -5.27 -7.97
C VAL A 157 -15.68 -4.79 -9.42
N THR A 158 -16.11 -3.56 -9.66
CA THR A 158 -16.03 -2.91 -10.97
C THR A 158 -14.58 -2.72 -11.39
N LEU A 159 -13.70 -2.30 -10.47
CA LEU A 159 -12.27 -2.14 -10.72
C LEU A 159 -11.62 -3.46 -11.16
N THR A 160 -11.92 -4.56 -10.45
CA THR A 160 -11.43 -5.90 -10.81
C THR A 160 -11.84 -6.30 -12.23
N LYS A 161 -13.08 -6.00 -12.63
CA LYS A 161 -13.54 -6.30 -14.01
C LYS A 161 -12.81 -5.47 -15.06
N ILE A 162 -12.53 -4.19 -14.77
CA ILE A 162 -11.79 -3.31 -15.70
C ILE A 162 -10.34 -3.79 -15.88
N ILE A 163 -9.69 -4.24 -14.80
CA ILE A 163 -8.30 -4.69 -14.83
C ILE A 163 -8.16 -6.03 -15.56
N ASN A 164 -9.11 -6.93 -15.40
CA ASN A 164 -9.03 -8.28 -15.97
C ASN A 164 -9.58 -8.38 -17.40
N GLY A 165 -10.20 -7.34 -17.95
CA GLY A 165 -10.77 -7.30 -19.30
C GLY A 165 -12.13 -7.96 -19.33
#